data_78463e31f225ef7a153437dfceac639e
#
_entry.id   78463e31f225ef7a153437dfceac639e
#
_cell.length_a   1.000
_cell.length_b   1.000
_cell.length_c   1.000
_cell.angle_alpha   90.00
_cell.angle_beta   90.00
_cell.angle_gamma   90.00
#
_symmetry.space_group_name_H-M   'P 1'
#
loop_
_entity.id
_entity.type
_entity.pdbx_description
1 polymer ?
#
loop_
_entity_poly.entity_id
_entity_poly.type
_entity_poly.pdbx_seq_one_letter_code
_entity_poly.pdbx_strand_id
1 'polypeptide(L)'
;HYMHSDQWRYEGDFSEYAPIPPKTKWAKGHAADLEAAAVHQGWMPFFPQFKDNPIDLVRQAQDSGAKTDGEITQWAVKQLKDKKMQFSVEDPDAQENWPRIWIIWRGNAIQSSAKGHEFFLRHYLGTHDNIVAEEHAKGKTKTVKFTEPAPRGKMDLVVDLNFRMDSSALYSDIVLPAAFWYEKNDLNTTDLHSFVHPLSEAVPPVWESKTDWEIFKAFAKKTSELSSFAFPKPVKDLVTAPLKHDTPDELAQPKPLNWHAGECEPVPGKTMPHLQVVERDYANLYNKFISFGPKVREDGLSGHGIKIPVKEQYDELLKNPVGGTPDSRHMRCVEWDGKKYPSIEDTLDGANLLLQLAPESNGEVA
;
A
#
# COMPACT_ATOMS: atom_id res chain seq x y z
N HIS A 1 -3.74 1.79 10.99
CA HIS A 1 -2.38 2.11 10.61
C HIS A 1 -2.02 3.52 11.05
N TYR A 2 -1.72 3.67 12.31
CA TYR A 2 -1.24 4.94 12.82
C TYR A 2 0.27 4.91 12.81
N MET A 3 0.88 6.03 12.50
CA MET A 3 2.32 6.13 12.55
C MET A 3 2.76 6.17 13.99
N HIS A 4 3.87 5.53 14.27
CA HIS A 4 4.52 5.64 15.56
C HIS A 4 4.92 7.09 15.83
N SER A 5 4.72 7.50 17.05
CA SER A 5 5.07 8.83 17.52
C SER A 5 5.47 8.75 18.98
N ASP A 6 6.52 9.45 19.33
CA ASP A 6 6.90 9.72 20.71
C ASP A 6 5.88 10.58 21.45
N GLN A 7 4.98 11.23 20.71
CA GLN A 7 3.86 12.01 21.27
C GLN A 7 2.64 11.15 21.61
N TRP A 8 2.65 9.86 21.30
CA TRP A 8 1.56 8.97 21.68
C TRP A 8 1.49 8.80 23.19
N ARG A 9 0.36 9.18 23.73
CA ARG A 9 0.12 9.28 25.17
C ARG A 9 -0.62 8.07 25.75
N TYR A 10 -0.46 6.90 25.15
CA TYR A 10 -0.99 5.68 25.74
C TYR A 10 -0.09 5.25 26.89
N GLU A 11 -0.34 5.84 28.06
CA GLU A 11 0.45 5.60 29.25
C GLU A 11 0.06 4.32 29.98
N GLY A 12 -1.18 3.88 29.79
CA GLY A 12 -1.69 2.63 30.31
C GLY A 12 -1.28 1.45 29.44
N ASP A 13 -1.18 0.29 30.03
CA ASP A 13 -1.12 -0.95 29.26
C ASP A 13 -2.53 -1.40 28.86
N PHE A 14 -2.61 -2.31 27.87
CA PHE A 14 -3.89 -2.81 27.39
C PHE A 14 -4.53 -3.86 28.30
N SER A 15 -3.93 -4.17 29.45
CA SER A 15 -4.46 -5.18 30.38
C SER A 15 -5.81 -4.81 30.96
N GLU A 16 -6.15 -3.52 30.99
CA GLU A 16 -7.42 -2.99 31.49
C GLU A 16 -8.55 -3.02 30.45
N TYR A 17 -8.22 -3.21 29.16
CA TYR A 17 -9.14 -3.10 28.04
C TYR A 17 -9.58 -4.46 27.45
N ALA A 18 -9.59 -5.51 28.22
CA ALA A 18 -9.91 -6.86 27.73
C ALA A 18 -9.10 -7.26 26.49
N PRO A 19 -7.78 -7.34 26.60
CA PRO A 19 -6.90 -7.58 25.48
C PRO A 19 -7.13 -8.95 24.81
N ILE A 20 -6.75 -9.02 23.57
CA ILE A 20 -6.74 -10.29 22.84
C ILE A 20 -5.27 -10.63 22.53
N PRO A 21 -4.76 -11.75 22.99
CA PRO A 21 -5.33 -12.72 23.95
C PRO A 21 -5.36 -12.18 25.40
N PRO A 22 -6.38 -12.52 26.17
CA PRO A 22 -6.54 -11.99 27.52
C PRO A 22 -5.45 -12.47 28.47
N LYS A 23 -5.05 -11.59 29.39
CA LYS A 23 -4.09 -11.89 30.48
C LYS A 23 -2.69 -12.36 30.03
N THR A 24 -2.28 -12.01 28.83
CA THR A 24 -0.92 -12.30 28.37
C THR A 24 0.02 -11.14 28.65
N LYS A 25 1.32 -11.39 28.63
CA LYS A 25 2.35 -10.34 28.69
C LYS A 25 2.26 -9.33 27.53
N TRP A 26 1.61 -9.71 26.44
CA TRP A 26 1.33 -8.87 25.27
C TRP A 26 0.36 -7.73 25.57
N ALA A 27 -0.46 -7.87 26.59
CA ALA A 27 -1.36 -6.83 27.02
C ALA A 27 -0.65 -5.70 27.79
N LYS A 28 0.62 -5.89 28.13
CA LYS A 28 1.41 -4.97 28.94
C LYS A 28 2.51 -4.33 28.13
N GLY A 29 2.65 -3.02 28.24
CA GLY A 29 3.69 -2.27 27.59
C GLY A 29 3.19 -1.05 26.84
N HIS A 30 4.09 -0.26 26.32
CA HIS A 30 3.75 0.91 25.52
C HIS A 30 3.14 0.47 24.19
N ALA A 31 2.15 1.22 23.68
CA ALA A 31 1.45 0.92 22.42
C ALA A 31 2.42 0.73 21.23
N ALA A 32 3.47 1.53 21.14
CA ALA A 32 4.49 1.42 20.11
C ALA A 32 5.25 0.07 20.15
N ASP A 33 5.56 -0.43 21.36
CA ASP A 33 6.22 -1.74 21.49
C ASP A 33 5.29 -2.89 21.10
N LEU A 34 3.99 -2.77 21.43
CA LEU A 34 2.98 -3.76 21.02
C LEU A 34 2.79 -3.78 19.51
N GLU A 35 2.81 -2.63 18.88
CA GLU A 35 2.72 -2.51 17.44
C GLU A 35 3.96 -3.09 16.74
N ALA A 36 5.16 -2.80 17.24
CA ALA A 36 6.39 -3.41 16.76
C ALA A 36 6.36 -4.94 16.91
N ALA A 37 5.87 -5.43 18.03
CA ALA A 37 5.71 -6.86 18.25
C ALA A 37 4.69 -7.49 17.28
N ALA A 38 3.59 -6.81 16.99
CA ALA A 38 2.61 -7.26 16.00
C ALA A 38 3.19 -7.32 14.58
N VAL A 39 4.03 -6.34 14.22
CA VAL A 39 4.75 -6.34 12.94
C VAL A 39 5.76 -7.48 12.88
N HIS A 40 6.56 -7.70 13.93
CA HIS A 40 7.51 -8.81 14.00
C HIS A 40 6.85 -10.17 13.76
N GLN A 41 5.63 -10.35 14.25
CA GLN A 41 4.90 -11.60 14.10
C GLN A 41 4.09 -11.72 12.81
N GLY A 42 4.04 -10.66 12.03
CA GLY A 42 3.28 -10.66 10.80
C GLY A 42 1.77 -10.48 10.98
N TRP A 43 1.31 -10.00 12.14
CA TRP A 43 -0.09 -9.73 12.39
C TRP A 43 -0.55 -8.39 11.79
N MET A 44 0.41 -7.51 11.54
CA MET A 44 0.15 -6.14 11.12
C MET A 44 1.13 -5.74 10.02
N PRO A 45 0.66 -5.14 8.91
CA PRO A 45 1.55 -4.51 7.94
C PRO A 45 2.08 -3.19 8.47
N PHE A 46 3.28 -2.83 8.05
CA PHE A 46 3.88 -1.52 8.32
C PHE A 46 4.62 -1.01 7.09
N PHE A 47 4.59 0.30 6.84
CA PHE A 47 5.25 0.91 5.69
C PHE A 47 5.99 2.19 6.10
N PRO A 48 7.23 2.38 5.60
CA PRO A 48 8.02 1.39 4.86
C PRO A 48 8.21 0.11 5.69
N GLN A 49 8.50 -1.02 5.03
CA GLN A 49 8.57 -2.31 5.74
C GLN A 49 9.88 -2.49 6.48
N PHE A 50 10.99 -2.16 5.84
CA PHE A 50 12.33 -2.29 6.42
C PHE A 50 12.91 -0.91 6.69
N LYS A 51 13.83 -0.84 7.63
CA LYS A 51 14.61 0.36 7.91
C LYS A 51 15.50 0.73 6.73
N ASP A 52 16.13 -0.25 6.10
CA ASP A 52 16.98 -0.05 4.95
C ASP A 52 16.19 -0.24 3.64
N ASN A 53 16.70 0.31 2.55
CA ASN A 53 16.10 0.17 1.24
C ASN A 53 16.05 -1.33 0.83
N PRO A 54 14.88 -1.90 0.57
CA PRO A 54 14.74 -3.34 0.31
C PRO A 54 15.41 -3.80 -1.00
N ILE A 55 15.60 -2.91 -1.98
CA ILE A 55 16.41 -3.23 -3.18
C ILE A 55 17.89 -3.40 -2.80
N ASP A 56 18.40 -2.56 -1.90
CA ASP A 56 19.78 -2.68 -1.43
C ASP A 56 19.95 -3.89 -0.52
N LEU A 57 18.93 -4.26 0.24
CA LEU A 57 18.94 -5.52 1.02
C LEU A 57 19.08 -6.75 0.11
N VAL A 58 18.41 -6.78 -1.03
CA VAL A 58 18.57 -7.85 -2.03
C VAL A 58 20.00 -7.88 -2.57
N ARG A 59 20.57 -6.72 -2.90
CA ARG A 59 21.97 -6.62 -3.37
C ARG A 59 22.95 -7.15 -2.33
N GLN A 60 22.78 -6.75 -1.07
CA GLN A 60 23.62 -7.26 0.06
C GLN A 60 23.52 -8.78 0.20
N ALA A 61 22.33 -9.35 0.06
CA ALA A 61 22.15 -10.79 0.08
C ALA A 61 22.91 -11.47 -1.08
N GLN A 62 22.81 -10.92 -2.28
CA GLN A 62 23.52 -11.41 -3.47
C GLN A 62 25.04 -11.30 -3.32
N ASP A 63 25.53 -10.19 -2.81
CA ASP A 63 26.95 -9.97 -2.52
C ASP A 63 27.47 -10.95 -1.44
N SER A 64 26.59 -11.39 -0.55
CA SER A 64 26.86 -12.43 0.45
C SER A 64 26.82 -13.85 -0.12
N GLY A 65 26.52 -14.00 -1.41
CA GLY A 65 26.53 -15.29 -2.12
C GLY A 65 25.16 -15.91 -2.38
N ALA A 66 24.04 -15.25 -2.01
CA ALA A 66 22.70 -15.74 -2.31
C ALA A 66 22.41 -15.63 -3.82
N LYS A 67 21.97 -16.73 -4.44
CA LYS A 67 21.73 -16.81 -5.90
C LYS A 67 20.26 -16.93 -6.25
N THR A 68 19.46 -17.47 -5.35
CA THR A 68 18.02 -17.72 -5.54
C THR A 68 17.20 -16.86 -4.59
N ASP A 69 15.93 -16.66 -4.92
CA ASP A 69 15.00 -15.89 -4.08
C ASP A 69 14.82 -16.54 -2.70
N GLY A 70 14.85 -17.87 -2.64
CA GLY A 70 14.83 -18.60 -1.39
C GLY A 70 16.07 -18.34 -0.51
N GLU A 71 17.27 -18.28 -1.11
CA GLU A 71 18.50 -17.96 -0.39
C GLU A 71 18.52 -16.51 0.09
N ILE A 72 18.00 -15.56 -0.71
CA ILE A 72 17.82 -14.16 -0.31
C ILE A 72 16.90 -14.08 0.91
N THR A 73 15.77 -14.78 0.87
CA THR A 73 14.82 -14.84 2.00
C THR A 73 15.48 -15.43 3.25
N GLN A 74 16.22 -16.53 3.12
CA GLN A 74 16.93 -17.15 4.23
C GLN A 74 17.99 -16.22 4.82
N TRP A 75 18.73 -15.51 3.96
CA TRP A 75 19.67 -14.50 4.40
C TRP A 75 18.98 -13.40 5.21
N ALA A 76 17.85 -12.89 4.72
CA ALA A 76 17.08 -11.85 5.41
C ALA A 76 16.56 -12.32 6.77
N VAL A 77 16.02 -13.54 6.87
CA VAL A 77 15.60 -14.14 8.14
C VAL A 77 16.76 -14.19 9.14
N LYS A 78 17.95 -14.60 8.67
CA LYS A 78 19.14 -14.62 9.51
C LYS A 78 19.55 -13.23 9.99
N GLN A 79 19.54 -12.23 9.09
CA GLN A 79 19.86 -10.84 9.47
C GLN A 79 18.87 -10.28 10.50
N LEU A 80 17.58 -10.56 10.34
CA LEU A 80 16.54 -10.17 11.31
C LEU A 80 16.73 -10.87 12.65
N LYS A 81 17.01 -12.18 12.66
CA LYS A 81 17.28 -12.96 13.87
C LYS A 81 18.51 -12.43 14.62
N ASP A 82 19.56 -12.12 13.88
CA ASP A 82 20.82 -11.61 14.41
C ASP A 82 20.75 -10.09 14.77
N LYS A 83 19.59 -9.46 14.57
CA LYS A 83 19.36 -8.01 14.81
C LYS A 83 20.29 -7.09 14.01
N LYS A 84 20.75 -7.56 12.87
CA LYS A 84 21.58 -6.79 11.91
C LYS A 84 20.72 -6.08 10.87
N MET A 85 19.50 -6.51 10.69
CA MET A 85 18.45 -5.89 9.90
C MET A 85 17.25 -5.67 10.79
N GLN A 86 16.50 -4.58 10.54
CA GLN A 86 15.37 -4.16 11.35
C GLN A 86 14.16 -3.88 10.45
N PHE A 87 12.95 -4.11 10.98
CA PHE A 87 11.76 -3.50 10.42
C PHE A 87 11.75 -2.00 10.76
N SER A 88 11.20 -1.19 9.87
CA SER A 88 11.15 0.27 10.04
C SER A 88 10.42 0.72 11.30
N VAL A 89 9.45 -0.07 11.75
CA VAL A 89 8.67 0.17 12.97
C VAL A 89 9.52 0.26 14.24
N GLU A 90 10.71 -0.33 14.24
CA GLU A 90 11.62 -0.32 15.40
C GLU A 90 12.40 1.00 15.52
N ASP A 91 12.54 1.74 14.42
CA ASP A 91 13.25 3.02 14.37
C ASP A 91 12.56 3.95 13.35
N PRO A 92 11.36 4.47 13.69
CA PRO A 92 10.54 5.24 12.74
C PRO A 92 11.14 6.61 12.40
N ASP A 93 12.10 7.08 13.18
CA ASP A 93 12.81 8.34 12.97
C ASP A 93 14.15 8.17 12.24
N ALA A 94 14.54 6.94 11.92
CA ALA A 94 15.73 6.70 11.13
C ALA A 94 15.60 7.37 9.75
N GLN A 95 16.64 8.06 9.33
CA GLN A 95 16.62 8.87 8.11
C GLN A 95 16.36 8.02 6.86
N GLU A 96 16.82 6.78 6.87
CA GLU A 96 16.61 5.78 5.83
C GLU A 96 15.12 5.41 5.65
N ASN A 97 14.34 5.58 6.71
CA ASN A 97 12.90 5.31 6.75
C ASN A 97 12.04 6.49 6.36
N TRP A 98 12.58 7.65 6.20
CA TRP A 98 11.75 8.83 6.00
C TRP A 98 10.91 8.70 4.75
N PRO A 99 9.58 8.81 4.85
CA PRO A 99 8.73 8.96 3.69
C PRO A 99 9.05 10.31 3.05
N ARG A 100 9.39 10.32 1.74
CA ARG A 100 9.85 11.53 1.05
C ARG A 100 8.75 12.17 0.23
N ILE A 101 7.78 11.35 -0.24
CA ILE A 101 6.66 11.81 -1.06
C ILE A 101 5.36 11.37 -0.40
N TRP A 102 4.45 12.29 -0.25
CA TRP A 102 3.10 12.01 0.23
C TRP A 102 2.07 12.41 -0.82
N ILE A 103 1.33 11.43 -1.29
CA ILE A 103 0.21 11.66 -2.20
C ILE A 103 -1.08 11.49 -1.38
N ILE A 104 -1.82 12.57 -1.23
CA ILE A 104 -3.14 12.59 -0.59
C ILE A 104 -4.17 12.48 -1.71
N TRP A 105 -4.99 11.46 -1.64
CA TRP A 105 -5.98 11.18 -2.67
C TRP A 105 -7.38 11.19 -2.07
N ARG A 106 -8.16 12.21 -2.43
CA ARG A 106 -9.57 12.36 -2.05
C ARG A 106 -9.83 12.32 -0.55
N GLY A 107 -8.93 12.78 0.24
CA GLY A 107 -9.08 12.77 1.68
C GLY A 107 -8.42 13.95 2.35
N ASN A 108 -9.08 14.55 3.32
CA ASN A 108 -8.46 15.56 4.17
C ASN A 108 -7.62 14.86 5.25
N ALA A 109 -6.51 14.24 4.82
CA ALA A 109 -5.68 13.39 5.66
C ALA A 109 -5.09 14.15 6.86
N ILE A 110 -4.71 15.41 6.65
CA ILE A 110 -4.09 16.21 7.70
C ILE A 110 -5.09 16.60 8.78
N GLN A 111 -6.35 16.84 8.45
CA GLN A 111 -7.32 17.35 9.43
C GLN A 111 -8.35 16.34 9.89
N SER A 112 -9.03 15.63 8.98
CA SER A 112 -10.18 14.82 9.35
C SER A 112 -9.89 13.33 9.43
N SER A 113 -8.93 12.82 8.66
CA SER A 113 -8.65 11.40 8.54
C SER A 113 -7.47 10.93 9.38
N ALA A 114 -6.50 11.80 9.61
CA ALA A 114 -5.34 11.48 10.40
C ALA A 114 -5.55 11.89 11.87
N LYS A 115 -5.13 11.02 12.77
CA LYS A 115 -4.95 11.37 14.17
C LYS A 115 -3.51 11.83 14.37
N GLY A 116 -3.30 12.77 15.30
CA GLY A 116 -1.97 13.33 15.51
C GLY A 116 -1.60 14.41 14.50
N HIS A 117 -2.50 15.36 14.24
CA HIS A 117 -2.28 16.48 13.32
C HIS A 117 -0.98 17.24 13.60
N GLU A 118 -0.71 17.50 14.86
CA GLU A 118 0.49 18.18 15.29
C GLU A 118 1.75 17.44 14.86
N PHE A 119 1.74 16.11 14.97
CA PHE A 119 2.85 15.28 14.54
C PHE A 119 3.06 15.37 13.03
N PHE A 120 2.00 15.28 12.22
CA PHE A 120 2.10 15.44 10.77
C PHE A 120 2.63 16.82 10.39
N LEU A 121 2.07 17.87 10.96
CA LEU A 121 2.47 19.24 10.65
C LEU A 121 3.93 19.48 11.02
N ARG A 122 4.37 19.02 12.19
CA ARG A 122 5.72 19.26 12.67
C ARG A 122 6.77 18.34 12.03
N HIS A 123 6.57 17.04 12.11
CA HIS A 123 7.61 16.07 11.77
C HIS A 123 7.63 15.69 10.28
N TYR A 124 6.47 15.69 9.64
CA TYR A 124 6.39 15.37 8.22
C TYR A 124 6.48 16.61 7.35
N LEU A 125 5.75 17.67 7.66
CA LEU A 125 5.72 18.89 6.84
C LEU A 125 6.73 19.94 7.30
N GLY A 126 7.22 19.88 8.53
CA GLY A 126 8.21 20.81 9.05
C GLY A 126 7.67 22.21 9.34
N THR A 127 6.39 22.36 9.64
CA THR A 127 5.81 23.65 10.01
C THR A 127 6.31 24.08 11.39
N HIS A 128 6.49 25.40 11.59
CA HIS A 128 7.11 25.94 12.80
C HIS A 128 6.12 26.42 13.87
N ASP A 129 4.87 26.62 13.50
CA ASP A 129 3.87 27.26 14.34
C ASP A 129 3.07 26.31 15.20
N ASN A 130 3.44 25.03 15.22
CA ASN A 130 2.73 24.00 15.96
C ASN A 130 3.17 23.96 17.41
N ILE A 131 2.17 23.89 18.29
CA ILE A 131 2.38 23.55 19.69
C ILE A 131 2.67 22.06 19.77
N VAL A 132 3.79 21.71 20.35
CA VAL A 132 4.20 20.32 20.52
C VAL A 132 3.84 19.87 21.93
N ALA A 133 3.15 18.74 21.98
CA ALA A 133 2.92 18.08 23.27
C ALA A 133 4.26 17.59 23.85
N GLU A 134 4.34 17.53 25.16
CA GLU A 134 5.49 16.92 25.82
C GLU A 134 5.65 15.45 25.42
N GLU A 135 6.88 15.00 25.38
CA GLU A 135 7.23 13.63 25.08
C GLU A 135 6.77 12.70 26.22
N HIS A 136 5.83 11.83 25.94
CA HIS A 136 5.30 10.90 26.94
C HIS A 136 5.84 9.48 26.81
N ALA A 137 6.31 9.10 25.65
CA ALA A 137 6.87 7.78 25.39
C ALA A 137 8.33 7.64 25.83
N LYS A 138 9.02 8.74 26.11
CA LYS A 138 10.43 8.75 26.46
C LYS A 138 10.75 7.83 27.63
N GLY A 139 11.63 6.87 27.40
CA GLY A 139 12.04 5.90 28.40
C GLY A 139 10.98 4.86 28.78
N LYS A 140 9.79 4.89 28.16
CA LYS A 140 8.72 3.92 28.40
C LYS A 140 8.71 2.79 27.34
N THR A 141 9.17 3.08 26.14
CA THR A 141 9.32 2.08 25.07
C THR A 141 10.53 1.19 25.32
N LYS A 142 10.44 -0.08 24.90
CA LYS A 142 11.50 -1.08 25.05
C LYS A 142 12.14 -1.48 23.72
N THR A 143 11.33 -1.56 22.68
CA THR A 143 11.72 -2.02 21.36
C THR A 143 11.87 -0.84 20.41
N VAL A 144 10.92 0.07 20.40
CA VAL A 144 10.88 1.22 19.49
C VAL A 144 11.82 2.32 19.99
N LYS A 145 12.61 2.86 19.06
CA LYS A 145 13.50 4.00 19.31
C LYS A 145 12.95 5.24 18.66
N PHE A 146 13.03 6.36 19.34
CA PHE A 146 12.70 7.67 18.82
C PHE A 146 13.92 8.59 18.90
N THR A 147 14.10 9.40 17.86
CA THR A 147 15.18 10.38 17.79
C THR A 147 14.84 11.62 18.58
N GLU A 148 15.79 12.13 19.37
CA GLU A 148 15.65 13.39 20.11
C GLU A 148 16.72 14.42 19.73
N PRO A 149 16.32 15.64 19.41
CA PRO A 149 14.93 16.09 19.21
C PRO A 149 14.29 15.40 18.00
N ALA A 150 12.96 15.21 18.06
CA ALA A 150 12.23 14.57 16.99
C ALA A 150 12.47 15.29 15.64
N PRO A 151 12.70 14.54 14.55
CA PRO A 151 13.00 15.13 13.25
C PRO A 151 11.86 16.00 12.73
N ARG A 152 12.20 17.03 11.99
CA ARG A 152 11.24 17.94 11.34
C ARG A 152 11.38 17.88 9.84
N GLY A 153 10.23 17.93 9.13
CA GLY A 153 10.24 18.01 7.68
C GLY A 153 10.78 16.76 7.01
N LYS A 154 10.19 15.61 7.27
CA LYS A 154 10.58 14.35 6.62
C LYS A 154 10.21 14.29 5.15
N MET A 155 9.17 15.02 4.72
CA MET A 155 8.66 15.02 3.35
C MET A 155 9.44 16.00 2.47
N ASP A 156 9.72 15.57 1.23
CA ASP A 156 10.26 16.43 0.18
C ASP A 156 9.15 17.00 -0.71
N LEU A 157 8.02 16.27 -0.82
CA LEU A 157 6.94 16.63 -1.71
C LEU A 157 5.61 16.10 -1.17
N VAL A 158 4.64 17.00 -1.10
CA VAL A 158 3.24 16.68 -0.80
C VAL A 158 2.36 17.04 -1.97
N VAL A 159 1.64 16.06 -2.51
CA VAL A 159 0.73 16.23 -3.64
C VAL A 159 -0.68 15.89 -3.20
N ASP A 160 -1.61 16.80 -3.36
CA ASP A 160 -3.04 16.56 -3.08
C ASP A 160 -3.83 16.44 -4.39
N LEU A 161 -4.54 15.30 -4.53
CA LEU A 161 -5.47 15.04 -5.61
C LEU A 161 -6.89 15.16 -5.04
N ASN A 162 -7.53 16.28 -5.29
CA ASN A 162 -8.82 16.54 -4.67
C ASN A 162 -9.71 17.37 -5.58
N PHE A 163 -11.01 17.23 -5.38
CA PHE A 163 -12.03 18.07 -6.01
C PHE A 163 -12.43 19.29 -5.15
N ARG A 164 -11.78 19.46 -4.00
CA ARG A 164 -11.99 20.57 -3.06
C ARG A 164 -10.67 21.08 -2.53
N MET A 165 -10.60 22.38 -2.27
CA MET A 165 -9.52 22.97 -1.47
C MET A 165 -9.85 22.77 0.01
N ASP A 166 -9.36 21.68 0.56
CA ASP A 166 -9.44 21.39 1.98
C ASP A 166 -8.16 21.78 2.73
N SER A 167 -8.06 21.44 4.01
CA SER A 167 -6.88 21.78 4.82
C SER A 167 -5.62 21.07 4.33
N SER A 168 -5.74 19.86 3.81
CA SER A 168 -4.59 19.13 3.26
C SER A 168 -4.06 19.79 1.99
N ALA A 169 -4.97 20.25 1.11
CA ALA A 169 -4.59 21.00 -0.08
C ALA A 169 -3.83 22.29 0.25
N LEU A 170 -4.22 22.98 1.34
CA LEU A 170 -3.55 24.21 1.77
C LEU A 170 -2.10 23.99 2.24
N TYR A 171 -1.77 22.78 2.68
CA TYR A 171 -0.41 22.42 3.11
C TYR A 171 0.36 21.62 2.05
N SER A 172 -0.21 21.41 0.89
CA SER A 172 0.44 20.65 -0.19
C SER A 172 1.29 21.55 -1.08
N ASP A 173 2.39 21.00 -1.60
CA ASP A 173 3.26 21.70 -2.56
C ASP A 173 2.61 21.76 -3.94
N ILE A 174 1.87 20.71 -4.30
CA ILE A 174 1.15 20.61 -5.58
C ILE A 174 -0.28 20.16 -5.30
N VAL A 175 -1.22 20.89 -5.88
CA VAL A 175 -2.65 20.50 -5.87
C VAL A 175 -3.05 20.18 -7.30
N LEU A 176 -3.54 18.94 -7.49
CA LEU A 176 -4.05 18.47 -8.77
C LEU A 176 -5.58 18.40 -8.69
N PRO A 177 -6.31 19.25 -9.44
CA PRO A 177 -7.75 19.24 -9.42
C PRO A 177 -8.30 17.95 -10.05
N ALA A 178 -9.04 17.19 -9.26
CA ALA A 178 -9.69 15.96 -9.69
C ALA A 178 -11.15 16.24 -10.13
N ALA A 179 -11.57 15.58 -11.19
CA ALA A 179 -12.95 15.65 -11.67
C ALA A 179 -13.95 15.16 -10.61
N PHE A 180 -15.05 15.88 -10.48
CA PHE A 180 -16.13 15.53 -9.57
C PHE A 180 -17.00 14.39 -10.14
N TRP A 181 -17.89 13.82 -9.36
CA TRP A 181 -18.68 12.65 -9.75
C TRP A 181 -19.52 12.85 -11.02
N TYR A 182 -20.04 14.04 -11.25
CA TYR A 182 -20.80 14.37 -12.47
C TYR A 182 -19.93 14.64 -13.69
N GLU A 183 -18.64 14.73 -13.51
CA GLU A 183 -17.65 15.09 -14.54
C GLU A 183 -16.85 13.87 -15.04
N LYS A 184 -17.27 12.66 -14.70
CA LYS A 184 -16.56 11.44 -15.10
C LYS A 184 -17.49 10.22 -15.17
N ASN A 185 -17.07 9.24 -15.98
CA ASN A 185 -17.61 7.89 -15.91
C ASN A 185 -16.89 7.11 -14.82
N ASP A 186 -17.63 6.33 -14.03
CA ASP A 186 -17.06 5.53 -12.94
C ASP A 186 -18.04 4.41 -12.57
N LEU A 187 -17.61 3.54 -11.66
CA LEU A 187 -18.46 2.57 -10.98
C LEU A 187 -18.50 2.91 -9.49
N ASN A 188 -19.68 2.80 -8.91
CA ASN A 188 -19.89 3.02 -7.48
C ASN A 188 -20.33 1.74 -6.80
N THR A 189 -19.68 1.41 -5.69
CA THR A 189 -20.02 0.30 -4.80
C THR A 189 -20.09 0.80 -3.36
N THR A 190 -20.77 0.06 -2.50
CA THR A 190 -20.81 0.33 -1.06
C THR A 190 -20.82 -0.98 -0.31
N ASP A 191 -20.33 -0.98 0.91
CA ASP A 191 -20.36 -2.15 1.82
C ASP A 191 -21.79 -2.49 2.29
N LEU A 192 -22.77 -1.62 1.99
CA LEU A 192 -24.14 -1.79 2.46
C LEU A 192 -25.00 -2.66 1.52
N HIS A 193 -24.53 -2.93 0.31
CA HIS A 193 -25.25 -3.78 -0.66
C HIS A 193 -24.28 -4.35 -1.71
N SER A 194 -24.71 -5.38 -2.41
CA SER A 194 -23.92 -6.08 -3.44
C SER A 194 -24.03 -5.50 -4.85
N PHE A 195 -24.72 -4.39 -5.03
CA PHE A 195 -24.93 -3.79 -6.36
C PHE A 195 -23.75 -2.93 -6.77
N VAL A 196 -23.43 -2.96 -8.06
CA VAL A 196 -22.50 -2.06 -8.71
C VAL A 196 -23.31 -1.08 -9.53
N HIS A 197 -23.13 0.21 -9.27
CA HIS A 197 -23.85 1.28 -9.97
C HIS A 197 -22.92 2.00 -10.94
N PRO A 198 -23.24 2.07 -12.23
CA PRO A 198 -22.54 2.95 -13.15
C PRO A 198 -22.84 4.41 -12.82
N LEU A 199 -21.80 5.23 -12.82
CA LEU A 199 -21.88 6.68 -12.81
C LEU A 199 -21.54 7.16 -14.20
N SER A 200 -22.48 7.87 -14.83
CA SER A 200 -22.28 8.45 -16.15
C SER A 200 -21.91 9.91 -16.06
N GLU A 201 -20.96 10.33 -16.87
CA GLU A 201 -20.59 11.72 -17.02
C GLU A 201 -21.81 12.54 -17.50
N ALA A 202 -22.14 13.58 -16.77
CA ALA A 202 -23.22 14.49 -17.10
C ALA A 202 -22.70 15.79 -17.74
N VAL A 203 -21.50 16.20 -17.39
CA VAL A 203 -20.79 17.37 -17.91
C VAL A 203 -19.30 17.06 -17.98
N PRO A 204 -18.57 17.60 -18.97
CA PRO A 204 -17.13 17.39 -19.03
C PRO A 204 -16.42 18.04 -17.84
N PRO A 205 -15.24 17.52 -17.47
CA PRO A 205 -14.41 18.13 -16.43
C PRO A 205 -14.13 19.60 -16.69
N VAL A 206 -14.24 20.42 -15.65
CA VAL A 206 -14.05 21.88 -15.77
C VAL A 206 -12.59 22.26 -15.63
N TRP A 207 -12.16 23.30 -16.35
CA TRP A 207 -10.80 23.83 -16.37
C TRP A 207 -9.74 22.76 -16.68
N GLU A 208 -8.76 22.63 -15.81
CA GLU A 208 -7.65 21.67 -15.93
C GLU A 208 -7.92 20.38 -15.13
N SER A 209 -9.11 20.23 -14.55
CA SER A 209 -9.44 19.04 -13.79
C SER A 209 -9.43 17.79 -14.69
N LYS A 210 -8.97 16.69 -14.12
CA LYS A 210 -8.87 15.38 -14.78
C LYS A 210 -9.48 14.31 -13.90
N THR A 211 -9.91 13.24 -14.52
CA THR A 211 -10.33 12.07 -13.75
C THR A 211 -9.14 11.50 -12.96
N ASP A 212 -9.42 10.86 -11.85
CA ASP A 212 -8.36 10.19 -11.06
C ASP A 212 -7.55 9.22 -11.92
N TRP A 213 -8.23 8.50 -12.81
CA TRP A 213 -7.60 7.60 -13.77
C TRP A 213 -6.58 8.30 -14.66
N GLU A 214 -6.94 9.43 -15.26
CA GLU A 214 -6.03 10.20 -16.10
C GLU A 214 -4.83 10.73 -15.35
N ILE A 215 -5.02 11.17 -14.10
CA ILE A 215 -3.94 11.65 -13.24
C ILE A 215 -2.96 10.51 -12.94
N PHE A 216 -3.45 9.37 -12.46
CA PHE A 216 -2.58 8.23 -12.16
C PHE A 216 -1.98 7.59 -13.41
N LYS A 217 -2.71 7.58 -14.53
CA LYS A 217 -2.18 7.17 -15.84
C LYS A 217 -1.00 8.04 -16.27
N ALA A 218 -1.11 9.36 -16.10
CA ALA A 218 -0.02 10.28 -16.39
C ALA A 218 1.19 10.05 -15.47
N PHE A 219 0.98 9.81 -14.18
CA PHE A 219 2.05 9.44 -13.25
C PHE A 219 2.73 8.12 -13.67
N ALA A 220 1.96 7.09 -13.98
CA ALA A 220 2.49 5.81 -14.41
C ALA A 220 3.33 5.96 -15.70
N LYS A 221 2.83 6.75 -16.66
CA LYS A 221 3.55 7.03 -17.91
C LYS A 221 4.87 7.74 -17.65
N LYS A 222 4.84 8.81 -16.85
CA LYS A 222 6.05 9.59 -16.57
C LYS A 222 7.06 8.82 -15.75
N THR A 223 6.59 8.06 -14.78
CA THR A 223 7.45 7.16 -13.99
C THR A 223 8.11 6.12 -14.88
N SER A 224 7.36 5.50 -15.80
CA SER A 224 7.90 4.52 -16.76
C SER A 224 8.99 5.14 -17.65
N GLU A 225 8.74 6.33 -18.20
CA GLU A 225 9.70 7.07 -19.02
C GLU A 225 11.01 7.35 -18.25
N LEU A 226 10.91 7.89 -17.04
CA LEU A 226 12.08 8.22 -16.23
C LEU A 226 12.81 6.97 -15.73
N SER A 227 12.06 5.93 -15.38
CA SER A 227 12.62 4.68 -14.88
C SER A 227 13.37 3.91 -15.96
N SER A 228 13.06 4.12 -17.24
CA SER A 228 13.81 3.51 -18.33
C SER A 228 15.30 3.93 -18.35
N PHE A 229 15.64 5.05 -17.76
CA PHE A 229 17.02 5.49 -17.58
C PHE A 229 17.63 4.99 -16.26
N ALA A 230 16.88 5.05 -15.15
CA ALA A 230 17.38 4.70 -13.83
C ALA A 230 17.36 3.18 -13.57
N PHE A 231 16.33 2.50 -14.09
CA PHE A 231 16.09 1.07 -13.93
C PHE A 231 15.72 0.45 -15.28
N PRO A 232 16.66 0.36 -16.24
CA PRO A 232 16.38 -0.16 -17.59
C PRO A 232 16.07 -1.66 -17.61
N LYS A 233 16.31 -2.35 -16.51
CA LYS A 233 16.01 -3.76 -16.29
C LYS A 233 15.20 -3.92 -15.01
N PRO A 234 14.39 -4.98 -14.92
CA PRO A 234 13.72 -5.31 -13.67
C PRO A 234 14.70 -5.42 -12.50
N VAL A 235 14.27 -4.96 -11.34
CA VAL A 235 15.03 -5.06 -10.09
C VAL A 235 14.30 -5.92 -9.08
N LYS A 236 15.05 -6.65 -8.27
CA LYS A 236 14.48 -7.44 -7.19
C LYS A 236 14.31 -6.60 -5.94
N ASP A 237 13.18 -6.79 -5.29
CA ASP A 237 12.74 -6.07 -4.10
C ASP A 237 12.32 -7.08 -3.03
N LEU A 238 12.79 -6.90 -1.80
CA LEU A 238 12.40 -7.73 -0.67
C LEU A 238 11.15 -7.15 -0.03
N VAL A 239 10.10 -7.94 0.05
CA VAL A 239 8.83 -7.50 0.64
C VAL A 239 8.33 -8.47 1.69
N THR A 240 7.50 -7.95 2.61
CA THR A 240 6.77 -8.75 3.58
C THR A 240 5.29 -8.75 3.27
N ALA A 241 4.63 -9.86 3.55
CA ALA A 241 3.18 -9.95 3.59
C ALA A 241 2.74 -10.40 4.98
N PRO A 242 1.69 -9.78 5.55
CA PRO A 242 1.11 -10.25 6.81
C PRO A 242 0.64 -11.69 6.72
N LEU A 243 0.58 -12.35 7.86
CA LEU A 243 -0.06 -13.65 8.00
C LEU A 243 -1.54 -13.53 7.65
N LYS A 244 -2.08 -14.56 7.04
CA LYS A 244 -3.52 -14.67 6.80
C LYS A 244 -4.14 -15.37 8.00
N HIS A 245 -5.23 -14.80 8.48
CA HIS A 245 -6.01 -15.35 9.57
C HIS A 245 -7.47 -15.45 9.10
N ASP A 246 -8.00 -16.64 9.10
CA ASP A 246 -9.36 -16.89 8.60
C ASP A 246 -10.42 -16.74 9.70
N THR A 247 -10.00 -16.81 10.97
CA THR A 247 -10.90 -16.69 12.12
C THR A 247 -10.31 -15.83 13.22
N PRO A 248 -11.17 -15.20 14.08
CA PRO A 248 -10.71 -14.50 15.27
C PRO A 248 -9.94 -15.41 16.25
N ASP A 249 -10.23 -16.68 16.28
CA ASP A 249 -9.57 -17.65 17.18
C ASP A 249 -8.10 -17.83 16.82
N GLU A 250 -7.73 -17.71 15.56
CA GLU A 250 -6.34 -17.75 15.12
C GLU A 250 -5.55 -16.54 15.63
N LEU A 251 -6.19 -15.38 15.74
CA LEU A 251 -5.61 -14.18 16.32
C LEU A 251 -5.55 -14.25 17.84
N ALA A 252 -6.55 -14.88 18.47
CA ALA A 252 -6.68 -15.03 19.91
C ALA A 252 -5.82 -16.17 20.45
N GLN A 253 -4.60 -16.35 19.97
CA GLN A 253 -3.71 -17.42 20.42
C GLN A 253 -3.45 -17.33 21.93
N PRO A 254 -3.63 -18.42 22.69
CA PRO A 254 -3.48 -18.40 24.14
C PRO A 254 -2.02 -18.12 24.58
N LYS A 255 -1.06 -18.40 23.72
CA LYS A 255 0.37 -18.17 23.98
C LYS A 255 1.10 -17.73 22.71
N PRO A 256 0.90 -16.50 22.25
CA PRO A 256 1.67 -16.01 21.12
C PRO A 256 3.15 -15.95 21.51
N LEU A 257 4.01 -16.48 20.64
CA LEU A 257 5.46 -16.52 20.85
C LEU A 257 6.12 -15.43 20.01
N ASN A 258 7.06 -14.74 20.61
CA ASN A 258 7.81 -13.66 19.98
C ASN A 258 9.23 -14.14 19.62
N TRP A 259 9.46 -14.42 18.34
CA TRP A 259 10.78 -14.80 17.86
C TRP A 259 11.81 -13.68 18.08
N HIS A 260 11.42 -12.41 17.99
CA HIS A 260 12.33 -11.28 18.20
C HIS A 260 12.80 -11.18 19.64
N ALA A 261 12.00 -11.64 20.60
CA ALA A 261 12.38 -11.80 22.00
C ALA A 261 13.07 -13.15 22.30
N GLY A 262 13.29 -13.98 21.30
CA GLY A 262 13.96 -15.29 21.46
C GLY A 262 13.05 -16.40 22.01
N GLU A 263 11.73 -16.27 21.94
CA GLU A 263 10.79 -17.24 22.49
C GLU A 263 10.52 -18.42 21.54
N CYS A 264 10.79 -18.23 20.26
CA CYS A 264 10.67 -19.22 19.22
C CYS A 264 11.62 -18.88 18.05
N GLU A 265 11.69 -19.76 17.06
CA GLU A 265 12.43 -19.49 15.82
C GLU A 265 11.62 -18.61 14.88
N PRO A 266 12.29 -17.69 14.13
CA PRO A 266 11.64 -16.90 13.06
C PRO A 266 11.38 -17.80 11.86
N VAL A 267 10.12 -18.10 11.60
CA VAL A 267 9.68 -18.91 10.46
C VAL A 267 8.75 -18.08 9.61
N PRO A 268 9.18 -17.68 8.37
CA PRO A 268 8.34 -16.90 7.46
C PRO A 268 6.98 -17.56 7.21
N GLY A 269 5.92 -16.77 7.30
CA GLY A 269 4.55 -17.24 7.12
C GLY A 269 3.95 -18.03 8.29
N LYS A 270 4.67 -18.12 9.43
CA LYS A 270 4.19 -18.79 10.64
C LYS A 270 4.38 -17.96 11.90
N THR A 271 5.61 -17.66 12.27
CA THR A 271 5.95 -16.90 13.47
C THR A 271 6.40 -15.48 13.16
N MET A 272 6.59 -15.17 11.91
CA MET A 272 6.94 -13.86 11.37
C MET A 272 6.22 -13.61 10.05
N PRO A 273 6.23 -12.38 9.50
CA PRO A 273 5.65 -12.09 8.20
C PRO A 273 6.17 -13.04 7.12
N HIS A 274 5.38 -13.29 6.11
CA HIS A 274 5.87 -13.97 4.92
C HIS A 274 6.85 -13.06 4.18
N LEU A 275 8.10 -13.49 4.06
CA LEU A 275 9.12 -12.79 3.31
C LEU A 275 9.18 -13.33 1.89
N GLN A 276 9.21 -12.43 0.92
CA GLN A 276 9.29 -12.82 -0.49
C GLN A 276 10.09 -11.81 -1.30
N VAL A 277 10.74 -12.29 -2.34
CA VAL A 277 11.41 -11.47 -3.34
C VAL A 277 10.43 -11.25 -4.48
N VAL A 278 10.21 -10.00 -4.86
CA VAL A 278 9.37 -9.62 -6.01
C VAL A 278 10.21 -8.89 -7.04
N GLU A 279 9.88 -9.09 -8.30
CA GLU A 279 10.51 -8.36 -9.38
C GLU A 279 9.70 -7.11 -9.70
N ARG A 280 10.38 -5.97 -9.75
CA ARG A 280 9.83 -4.66 -10.10
C ARG A 280 10.32 -4.26 -11.47
N ASP A 281 9.43 -4.19 -12.42
CA ASP A 281 9.70 -3.73 -13.77
C ASP A 281 9.14 -2.31 -13.95
N TYR A 282 9.92 -1.35 -13.54
CA TYR A 282 9.51 0.06 -13.57
C TYR A 282 9.43 0.63 -14.97
N ALA A 283 10.23 0.13 -15.91
CA ALA A 283 10.21 0.57 -17.30
C ALA A 283 8.87 0.23 -17.98
N ASN A 284 8.24 -0.89 -17.60
CA ASN A 284 6.94 -1.32 -18.10
C ASN A 284 5.76 -0.93 -17.19
N LEU A 285 5.99 -0.09 -16.19
CA LEU A 285 4.95 0.31 -15.23
C LEU A 285 3.68 0.85 -15.94
N TYR A 286 3.85 1.68 -16.97
CA TYR A 286 2.74 2.24 -17.71
C TYR A 286 1.87 1.15 -18.36
N ASN A 287 2.48 0.22 -19.09
CA ASN A 287 1.74 -0.85 -19.74
C ASN A 287 1.02 -1.75 -18.74
N LYS A 288 1.66 -2.03 -17.61
CA LYS A 288 1.05 -2.80 -16.51
C LYS A 288 -0.09 -2.04 -15.85
N PHE A 289 0.06 -0.72 -15.68
CA PHE A 289 -0.97 0.12 -15.06
C PHE A 289 -2.25 0.18 -15.90
N ILE A 290 -2.13 0.32 -17.21
CA ILE A 290 -3.28 0.43 -18.13
C ILE A 290 -3.85 -0.93 -18.55
N SER A 291 -3.43 -2.05 -17.94
CA SER A 291 -3.88 -3.38 -18.33
C SER A 291 -4.39 -4.20 -17.17
N PHE A 292 -5.31 -5.11 -17.46
CA PHE A 292 -5.59 -6.24 -16.59
C PHE A 292 -4.58 -7.36 -16.85
N GLY A 293 -3.64 -7.50 -15.92
CA GLY A 293 -2.55 -8.47 -16.05
C GLY A 293 -2.97 -9.92 -15.72
N PRO A 294 -2.01 -10.86 -15.73
CA PRO A 294 -2.29 -12.29 -15.57
C PRO A 294 -2.93 -12.65 -14.21
N LYS A 295 -2.70 -11.87 -13.18
CA LYS A 295 -3.31 -12.13 -11.86
C LYS A 295 -4.82 -11.97 -11.87
N VAL A 296 -5.37 -11.05 -12.66
CA VAL A 296 -6.83 -10.92 -12.81
C VAL A 296 -7.41 -12.20 -13.44
N ARG A 297 -6.73 -12.75 -14.43
CA ARG A 297 -7.13 -14.01 -15.06
C ARG A 297 -7.05 -15.20 -14.11
N GLU A 298 -5.99 -15.29 -13.32
CA GLU A 298 -5.70 -16.44 -12.44
C GLU A 298 -6.44 -16.34 -11.10
N ASP A 299 -6.39 -15.17 -10.49
CA ASP A 299 -6.91 -14.92 -9.16
C ASP A 299 -8.35 -14.38 -9.14
N GLY A 300 -8.82 -13.85 -10.26
CA GLY A 300 -10.11 -13.20 -10.38
C GLY A 300 -10.08 -11.74 -9.90
N LEU A 301 -11.25 -11.11 -9.95
CA LEU A 301 -11.48 -9.80 -9.35
C LEU A 301 -11.70 -9.98 -7.85
N SER A 302 -11.17 -9.07 -7.06
CA SER A 302 -11.35 -9.09 -5.62
C SER A 302 -11.63 -7.70 -5.07
N GLY A 303 -12.56 -7.62 -4.15
CA GLY A 303 -12.89 -6.41 -3.39
C GLY A 303 -13.69 -6.77 -2.15
N HIS A 304 -13.49 -6.03 -1.05
CA HIS A 304 -14.26 -6.18 0.20
C HIS A 304 -14.33 -7.64 0.71
N GLY A 305 -13.26 -8.43 0.52
CA GLY A 305 -13.23 -9.83 0.94
C GLY A 305 -13.93 -10.81 -0.01
N ILE A 306 -14.57 -10.32 -1.07
CA ILE A 306 -15.20 -11.15 -2.10
C ILE A 306 -14.20 -11.40 -3.23
N LYS A 307 -14.16 -12.64 -3.71
CA LYS A 307 -13.33 -13.06 -4.83
C LYS A 307 -14.23 -13.61 -5.95
N ILE A 308 -14.15 -12.99 -7.12
CA ILE A 308 -14.97 -13.36 -8.28
C ILE A 308 -14.04 -13.98 -9.32
N PRO A 309 -14.12 -15.28 -9.60
CA PRO A 309 -13.36 -15.91 -10.67
C PRO A 309 -13.86 -15.40 -12.03
N VAL A 310 -12.94 -14.96 -12.90
CA VAL A 310 -13.28 -14.34 -14.20
C VAL A 310 -12.48 -14.95 -15.36
N LYS A 311 -11.89 -16.12 -15.18
CA LYS A 311 -10.96 -16.70 -16.15
C LYS A 311 -11.60 -16.95 -17.51
N GLU A 312 -12.80 -17.48 -17.55
CA GLU A 312 -13.51 -17.79 -18.79
C GLU A 312 -13.87 -16.51 -19.56
N GLN A 313 -14.40 -15.52 -18.85
CA GLN A 313 -14.75 -14.21 -19.40
C GLN A 313 -13.50 -13.47 -19.90
N TYR A 314 -12.42 -13.55 -19.14
CA TYR A 314 -11.15 -12.96 -19.52
C TYR A 314 -10.59 -13.60 -20.81
N ASP A 315 -10.64 -14.92 -20.91
CA ASP A 315 -10.16 -15.65 -22.11
C ASP A 315 -11.04 -15.35 -23.32
N GLU A 316 -12.34 -15.16 -23.14
CA GLU A 316 -13.25 -14.75 -24.21
C GLU A 316 -12.96 -13.33 -24.70
N LEU A 317 -12.73 -12.38 -23.80
CA LEU A 317 -12.33 -11.03 -24.13
C LEU A 317 -11.04 -10.99 -24.96
N LEU A 318 -10.07 -11.84 -24.64
CA LEU A 318 -8.81 -11.93 -25.40
C LEU A 318 -8.98 -12.52 -26.81
N LYS A 319 -9.99 -13.37 -27.03
CA LYS A 319 -10.27 -13.93 -28.37
C LYS A 319 -10.89 -12.88 -29.30
N ASN A 320 -11.65 -11.95 -28.74
CA ASN A 320 -12.40 -10.94 -29.48
C ASN A 320 -11.92 -9.50 -29.19
N PRO A 321 -10.62 -9.21 -29.26
CA PRO A 321 -10.07 -7.93 -28.82
C PRO A 321 -10.45 -6.76 -29.74
N VAL A 322 -11.00 -7.02 -30.92
CA VAL A 322 -11.35 -5.98 -31.90
C VAL A 322 -12.45 -6.49 -32.81
N GLY A 323 -13.65 -6.04 -32.69
CA GLY A 323 -14.65 -6.51 -33.59
C GLY A 323 -16.04 -5.93 -33.42
N GLY A 324 -16.19 -4.66 -33.45
CA GLY A 324 -17.49 -4.06 -33.44
C GLY A 324 -17.60 -2.92 -34.41
N THR A 325 -18.73 -2.26 -34.40
CA THR A 325 -19.00 -1.11 -35.22
C THR A 325 -18.14 0.09 -34.80
N PRO A 326 -17.92 1.08 -35.66
CA PRO A 326 -17.15 2.29 -35.31
C PRO A 326 -17.60 3.01 -34.06
N ASP A 327 -18.86 2.80 -33.65
CA ASP A 327 -19.45 3.43 -32.48
C ASP A 327 -19.31 2.60 -31.18
N SER A 328 -18.82 1.36 -31.27
CA SER A 328 -18.56 0.54 -30.08
C SER A 328 -17.13 0.74 -29.63
N ARG A 329 -16.95 1.11 -28.36
CA ARG A 329 -15.63 1.15 -27.74
C ARG A 329 -15.18 -0.29 -27.49
N HIS A 330 -14.28 -0.74 -28.36
CA HIS A 330 -13.76 -2.09 -28.28
C HIS A 330 -12.66 -2.17 -27.26
N MET A 331 -12.59 -3.34 -26.67
CA MET A 331 -11.47 -3.69 -25.84
C MET A 331 -10.18 -3.59 -26.64
N ARG A 332 -9.30 -2.74 -26.17
CA ARG A 332 -7.94 -2.64 -26.67
C ARG A 332 -7.05 -3.59 -25.89
N CYS A 333 -6.00 -4.05 -26.53
CA CYS A 333 -4.97 -4.82 -25.86
C CYS A 333 -3.66 -4.05 -25.86
N VAL A 334 -2.95 -4.15 -24.75
CA VAL A 334 -1.56 -3.73 -24.63
C VAL A 334 -0.68 -4.95 -24.52
N GLU A 335 0.51 -4.88 -25.09
CA GLU A 335 1.48 -5.97 -25.04
C GLU A 335 2.64 -5.60 -24.10
N TRP A 336 2.94 -6.51 -23.20
CA TRP A 336 4.14 -6.47 -22.38
C TRP A 336 4.54 -7.90 -22.01
N ASP A 337 5.84 -8.12 -21.82
CA ASP A 337 6.41 -9.44 -21.56
C ASP A 337 6.02 -10.51 -22.61
N GLY A 338 5.90 -10.07 -23.88
CA GLY A 338 5.55 -10.94 -25.01
C GLY A 338 4.13 -11.48 -24.99
N LYS A 339 3.23 -10.93 -24.18
CA LYS A 339 1.83 -11.33 -24.06
C LYS A 339 0.90 -10.14 -24.21
N LYS A 340 -0.30 -10.40 -24.70
CA LYS A 340 -1.38 -9.41 -24.82
C LYS A 340 -2.29 -9.45 -23.61
N TYR A 341 -2.69 -8.27 -23.14
CA TYR A 341 -3.59 -8.08 -22.02
C TYR A 341 -4.66 -7.05 -22.36
N PRO A 342 -5.90 -7.21 -21.87
CA PRO A 342 -6.93 -6.19 -22.00
C PRO A 342 -6.44 -4.87 -21.41
N SER A 343 -6.63 -3.76 -22.14
CA SER A 343 -6.16 -2.45 -21.72
C SER A 343 -7.32 -1.47 -21.50
N ILE A 344 -7.07 -0.51 -20.63
CA ILE A 344 -7.99 0.55 -20.23
C ILE A 344 -7.42 1.88 -20.72
N GLU A 345 -8.14 2.55 -21.61
CA GLU A 345 -7.72 3.85 -22.10
C GLU A 345 -8.26 5.00 -21.22
N ASP A 346 -9.51 4.88 -20.80
CA ASP A 346 -10.20 5.85 -19.94
C ASP A 346 -11.11 5.17 -18.93
N THR A 347 -11.83 5.97 -18.13
CA THR A 347 -12.71 5.45 -17.09
C THR A 347 -13.92 4.71 -17.66
N LEU A 348 -14.40 5.06 -18.86
CA LEU A 348 -15.50 4.36 -19.50
C LEU A 348 -15.07 2.97 -19.97
N ASP A 349 -13.87 2.85 -20.54
CA ASP A 349 -13.29 1.55 -20.89
C ASP A 349 -13.15 0.66 -19.63
N GLY A 350 -12.69 1.26 -18.52
CA GLY A 350 -12.58 0.56 -17.24
C GLY A 350 -13.91 0.05 -16.72
N ALA A 351 -14.94 0.88 -16.74
CA ALA A 351 -16.29 0.51 -16.32
C ALA A 351 -16.86 -0.62 -17.21
N ASN A 352 -16.76 -0.47 -18.52
CA ASN A 352 -17.22 -1.48 -19.47
C ASN A 352 -16.49 -2.81 -19.28
N LEU A 353 -15.17 -2.78 -19.11
CA LEU A 353 -14.39 -3.99 -18.91
C LEU A 353 -14.79 -4.74 -17.63
N LEU A 354 -14.98 -4.02 -16.54
CA LEU A 354 -15.43 -4.61 -15.28
C LEU A 354 -16.81 -5.25 -15.41
N LEU A 355 -17.73 -4.59 -16.12
CA LEU A 355 -19.07 -5.12 -16.37
C LEU A 355 -19.03 -6.35 -17.30
N GLN A 356 -18.13 -6.38 -18.29
CA GLN A 356 -17.97 -7.53 -19.18
C GLN A 356 -17.35 -8.74 -18.48
N LEU A 357 -16.54 -8.51 -17.45
CA LEU A 357 -16.00 -9.59 -16.61
C LEU A 357 -17.03 -10.12 -15.60
N ALA A 358 -18.19 -9.50 -15.48
CA ALA A 358 -19.24 -10.03 -14.63
C ALA A 358 -19.76 -11.38 -15.18
N PRO A 359 -20.09 -12.35 -14.30
CA PRO A 359 -20.56 -13.65 -14.74
C PRO A 359 -21.80 -13.61 -15.65
N GLU A 360 -22.64 -12.60 -15.46
CA GLU A 360 -23.88 -12.42 -16.20
C GLU A 360 -23.65 -12.03 -17.66
N SER A 361 -22.54 -11.42 -17.98
CA SER A 361 -22.21 -10.98 -19.35
C SER A 361 -21.44 -12.01 -20.15
N ASN A 362 -20.87 -13.04 -19.50
CA ASN A 362 -20.04 -14.08 -20.12
C ASN A 362 -18.88 -13.56 -20.98
N GLY A 363 -18.40 -12.36 -20.72
CA GLY A 363 -17.38 -11.70 -21.55
C GLY A 363 -17.90 -11.13 -22.87
N GLU A 364 -19.22 -11.13 -23.09
CA GLU A 364 -19.84 -10.52 -24.26
C GLU A 364 -19.96 -9.00 -24.06
N VAL A 365 -19.81 -8.29 -25.15
CA VAL A 365 -20.00 -6.82 -25.18
C VAL A 365 -21.50 -6.54 -25.07
N ALA A 366 -21.89 -5.84 -24.01
CA ALA A 366 -23.26 -5.40 -23.83
C ALA A 366 -23.60 -4.20 -24.73
#